data_a5f6e2b6d05c275b19eb5240dd71a6e1
#
_entry.id   a5f6e2b6d05c275b19eb5240dd71a6e1
#
_cell.length_a   1.000
_cell.length_b   1.000
_cell.length_c   1.000
_cell.angle_alpha   90.00
_cell.angle_beta   90.00
_cell.angle_gamma   90.00
#
_symmetry.space_group_name_H-M   'P 1'
#
loop_
_entity.id
_entity.type
_entity.pdbx_description
1 polymer ?
#
loop_
_entity_poly.entity_id
_entity_poly.type
_entity_poly.pdbx_seq_one_letter_code
_entity_poly.pdbx_strand_id
1 'polypeptide(L)'
;FQFSRKKAALNELKAMYVGLWKLALNRSFPGQSTEIFEKFLDPEAIKSKSRKRKAEEFRSLCQEYTKTLEVEGDTNFINVAILICQHLGRTRQEDLRRISLQLALDMRSMYHHIFERLI
;
A
#
# COMPACT_ATOMS: atom_id res chain seq x y z
N PHE A 1 -4.18 16.01 18.03
CA PHE A 1 -3.55 16.46 16.78
C PHE A 1 -2.50 15.47 16.29
N GLN A 2 -1.53 15.11 17.14
CA GLN A 2 -0.53 14.10 16.80
C GLN A 2 -1.14 12.72 16.57
N PHE A 3 -2.20 12.41 17.27
CA PHE A 3 -2.94 11.16 17.13
C PHE A 3 -3.53 11.02 15.71
N SER A 4 -4.10 12.11 15.18
CA SER A 4 -4.66 12.11 13.82
C SER A 4 -3.58 11.89 12.76
N ARG A 5 -2.39 12.47 12.94
CA ARG A 5 -1.25 12.28 12.03
C ARG A 5 -0.74 10.83 12.06
N LYS A 6 -0.64 10.24 13.27
CA LYS A 6 -0.23 8.85 13.41
C LYS A 6 -1.22 7.90 12.76
N LYS A 7 -2.52 8.18 12.91
CA LYS A 7 -3.58 7.38 12.31
C LYS A 7 -3.53 7.46 10.79
N ALA A 8 -3.34 8.66 10.24
CA ALA A 8 -3.22 8.86 8.80
C ALA A 8 -1.99 8.13 8.25
N ALA A 9 -0.85 8.25 8.93
CA ALA A 9 0.39 7.57 8.55
C ALA A 9 0.22 6.06 8.55
N LEU A 10 -0.41 5.52 9.60
CA LEU A 10 -0.66 4.09 9.70
C LEU A 10 -1.56 3.59 8.58
N ASN A 11 -2.59 4.37 8.23
CA ASN A 11 -3.50 4.04 7.15
C ASN A 11 -2.78 3.98 5.80
N GLU A 12 -1.91 4.94 5.52
CA GLU A 12 -1.08 4.95 4.31
C GLU A 12 -0.15 3.73 4.26
N LEU A 13 0.49 3.41 5.38
CA LEU A 13 1.40 2.27 5.46
C LEU A 13 0.65 0.94 5.28
N LYS A 14 -0.55 0.83 5.85
CA LYS A 14 -1.39 -0.36 5.66
C LYS A 14 -1.79 -0.53 4.20
N ALA A 15 -2.17 0.56 3.53
CA ALA A 15 -2.55 0.53 2.11
C ALA A 15 -1.35 0.12 1.24
N MET A 16 -0.18 0.63 1.53
CA MET A 16 1.05 0.24 0.85
C MET A 16 1.34 -1.24 1.04
N TYR A 17 1.20 -1.73 2.27
CA TYR A 17 1.43 -3.16 2.59
C TYR A 17 0.46 -4.05 1.80
N VAL A 18 -0.81 -3.66 1.72
CA VAL A 18 -1.82 -4.36 0.91
C VAL A 18 -1.40 -4.39 -0.57
N GLY A 19 -0.87 -3.28 -1.07
CA GLY A 19 -0.35 -3.21 -2.44
C GLY A 19 0.82 -4.17 -2.68
N LEU A 20 1.74 -4.25 -1.74
CA LEU A 20 2.86 -5.20 -1.81
C LEU A 20 2.36 -6.65 -1.81
N TRP A 21 1.34 -6.92 -1.02
CA TRP A 21 0.71 -8.24 -0.98
C TRP A 21 0.11 -8.60 -2.35
N LYS A 22 -0.62 -7.66 -2.98
CA LYS A 22 -1.17 -7.88 -4.32
C LYS A 22 -0.07 -8.16 -5.34
N LEU A 23 1.04 -7.42 -5.26
CA LEU A 23 2.18 -7.63 -6.14
C LEU A 23 2.76 -9.04 -5.97
N ALA A 24 2.88 -9.50 -4.73
CA ALA A 24 3.33 -10.85 -4.43
C ALA A 24 2.34 -11.91 -4.92
N LEU A 25 1.03 -11.66 -4.78
CA LEU A 25 -0.02 -12.53 -5.31
C LEU A 25 0.07 -12.66 -6.83
N ASN A 26 0.30 -11.56 -7.52
CA ASN A 26 0.44 -11.56 -8.98
C ASN A 26 1.55 -12.50 -9.43
N ARG A 27 2.59 -12.57 -8.64
CA ARG A 27 3.75 -13.39 -8.95
C ARG A 27 3.55 -14.86 -8.56
N SER A 28 2.89 -15.10 -7.43
CA SER A 28 2.68 -16.46 -6.90
C SER A 28 1.46 -17.15 -7.51
N PHE A 29 0.40 -16.38 -7.78
CA PHE A 29 -0.88 -16.90 -8.27
C PHE A 29 -1.41 -16.03 -9.42
N PRO A 30 -0.71 -15.97 -10.56
CA PRO A 30 -1.01 -14.98 -11.60
C PRO A 30 -2.43 -15.07 -12.20
N GLY A 31 -3.03 -16.26 -12.21
CA GLY A 31 -4.39 -16.43 -12.73
C GLY A 31 -5.50 -16.12 -11.73
N GLN A 32 -5.18 -15.97 -10.44
CA GLN A 32 -6.15 -15.84 -9.36
C GLN A 32 -5.97 -14.61 -8.49
N SER A 33 -4.89 -13.87 -8.70
CA SER A 33 -4.51 -12.76 -7.83
C SER A 33 -5.57 -11.67 -7.74
N THR A 34 -6.15 -11.28 -8.86
CA THR A 34 -7.16 -10.23 -8.90
C THR A 34 -8.42 -10.63 -8.14
N GLU A 35 -8.88 -11.86 -8.31
CA GLU A 35 -10.05 -12.37 -7.60
C GLU A 35 -9.83 -12.40 -6.10
N ILE A 36 -8.69 -12.92 -5.66
CA ILE A 36 -8.33 -12.98 -4.24
C ILE A 36 -8.29 -11.57 -3.65
N PHE A 37 -7.64 -10.64 -4.36
CA PHE A 37 -7.48 -9.26 -3.93
C PHE A 37 -8.81 -8.54 -3.82
N GLU A 38 -9.69 -8.68 -4.81
CA GLU A 38 -11.00 -8.03 -4.82
C GLU A 38 -11.89 -8.54 -3.68
N LYS A 39 -11.85 -9.82 -3.38
CA LYS A 39 -12.59 -10.39 -2.24
C LYS A 39 -12.08 -9.81 -0.92
N PHE A 40 -10.77 -9.63 -0.78
CA PHE A 40 -10.18 -9.06 0.42
C PHE A 40 -10.63 -7.61 0.63
N LEU A 41 -10.75 -6.83 -0.46
CA LEU A 41 -11.08 -5.40 -0.39
C LEU A 41 -12.59 -5.11 -0.49
N ASP A 42 -13.45 -6.13 -0.49
CA ASP A 42 -14.88 -5.94 -0.71
C ASP A 42 -15.55 -5.16 0.44
N PRO A 43 -16.02 -3.92 0.20
CA PRO A 43 -16.71 -3.14 1.24
C PRO A 43 -18.11 -3.63 1.54
N GLU A 44 -18.69 -4.49 0.70
CA GLU A 44 -20.04 -5.04 0.90
C GLU A 44 -20.13 -5.94 2.14
N ALA A 45 -19.00 -6.47 2.60
CA ALA A 45 -18.92 -7.26 3.82
C ALA A 45 -19.17 -6.43 5.09
N ILE A 46 -19.16 -5.10 4.99
CA ILE A 46 -19.24 -4.18 6.13
C ILE A 46 -20.67 -3.63 6.24
N LYS A 47 -21.31 -3.85 7.40
CA LYS A 47 -22.73 -3.51 7.64
C LYS A 47 -22.97 -2.04 7.99
N SER A 48 -22.01 -1.33 8.60
CA SER A 48 -22.18 0.06 9.02
C SER A 48 -21.89 1.02 7.88
N LYS A 49 -22.77 2.03 7.67
CA LYS A 49 -22.57 3.04 6.63
C LYS A 49 -21.26 3.84 6.80
N SER A 50 -20.95 4.24 8.03
CA SER A 50 -19.72 5.00 8.29
C SER A 50 -18.46 4.14 8.09
N ARG A 51 -18.53 2.88 8.51
CA ARG A 51 -17.44 1.93 8.29
C ARG A 51 -17.29 1.59 6.82
N LYS A 52 -18.42 1.47 6.12
CA LYS A 52 -18.42 1.21 4.68
C LYS A 52 -17.73 2.32 3.90
N ARG A 53 -18.01 3.59 4.24
CA ARG A 53 -17.37 4.73 3.60
C ARG A 53 -15.86 4.74 3.83
N LYS A 54 -15.43 4.48 5.07
CA LYS A 54 -14.01 4.38 5.41
C LYS A 54 -13.34 3.22 4.68
N ALA A 55 -14.05 2.09 4.56
CA ALA A 55 -13.55 0.94 3.83
C ALA A 55 -13.39 1.24 2.35
N GLU A 56 -14.32 1.97 1.75
CA GLU A 56 -14.22 2.39 0.36
C GLU A 56 -13.07 3.35 0.12
N GLU A 57 -12.85 4.30 1.03
CA GLU A 57 -11.71 5.21 0.99
C GLU A 57 -10.40 4.44 1.09
N PHE A 58 -10.31 3.49 2.01
CA PHE A 58 -9.13 2.65 2.16
C PHE A 58 -8.91 1.77 0.93
N ARG A 59 -9.98 1.21 0.37
CA ARG A 59 -9.92 0.43 -0.87
C ARG A 59 -9.34 1.26 -2.02
N SER A 60 -9.80 2.50 -2.18
CA SER A 60 -9.29 3.41 -3.20
C SER A 60 -7.81 3.68 -3.04
N LEU A 61 -7.37 3.88 -1.80
CA LEU A 61 -5.96 4.10 -1.48
C LEU A 61 -5.12 2.86 -1.80
N CYS A 62 -5.62 1.68 -1.44
CA CYS A 62 -4.96 0.42 -1.77
C CYS A 62 -4.82 0.24 -3.28
N GLN A 63 -5.86 0.57 -4.04
CA GLN A 63 -5.85 0.46 -5.49
C GLN A 63 -4.86 1.44 -6.12
N GLU A 64 -4.75 2.64 -5.59
CA GLU A 64 -3.79 3.65 -6.05
C GLU A 64 -2.36 3.14 -5.89
N TYR A 65 -2.02 2.66 -4.71
CA TYR A 65 -0.67 2.13 -4.46
C TYR A 65 -0.39 0.86 -5.25
N THR A 66 -1.36 -0.03 -5.32
CA THR A 66 -1.24 -1.28 -6.09
C THR A 66 -0.96 -0.99 -7.56
N LYS A 67 -1.72 -0.05 -8.14
CA LYS A 67 -1.57 0.32 -9.55
C LYS A 67 -0.16 0.86 -9.83
N THR A 68 0.34 1.73 -8.95
CA THR A 68 1.68 2.28 -9.08
C THR A 68 2.74 1.18 -8.95
N LEU A 69 2.57 0.27 -7.99
CA LEU A 69 3.48 -0.86 -7.79
C LEU A 69 3.50 -1.80 -9.00
N GLU A 70 2.33 -2.06 -9.59
CA GLU A 70 2.23 -2.95 -10.74
C GLU A 70 2.92 -2.35 -11.98
N VAL A 71 2.88 -1.04 -12.14
CA VAL A 71 3.57 -0.35 -13.23
C VAL A 71 5.09 -0.38 -13.03
N GLU A 72 5.55 -0.12 -11.80
CA GLU A 72 6.98 -0.04 -11.48
C GLU A 72 7.64 -1.41 -11.33
N GLY A 73 6.86 -2.44 -10.99
CA GLY A 73 7.38 -3.78 -10.75
C GLY A 73 7.91 -3.98 -9.33
N ASP A 74 8.55 -5.11 -9.12
CA ASP A 74 8.98 -5.54 -7.79
C ASP A 74 10.44 -5.21 -7.45
N THR A 75 11.10 -4.42 -8.28
CA THR A 75 12.52 -4.08 -8.11
C THR A 75 12.75 -2.65 -7.64
N ASN A 76 11.76 -1.77 -7.83
CA ASN A 76 11.91 -0.36 -7.52
C ASN A 76 10.63 0.18 -6.88
N PHE A 77 10.72 0.53 -5.60
CA PHE A 77 9.58 1.05 -4.85
C PHE A 77 9.68 2.55 -4.55
N ILE A 78 10.62 3.24 -5.18
CA ILE A 78 10.89 4.65 -4.85
C ILE A 78 9.72 5.57 -5.17
N ASN A 79 9.02 5.34 -6.28
CA ASN A 79 7.89 6.20 -6.67
C ASN A 79 6.70 6.07 -5.72
N VAL A 80 6.42 4.85 -5.26
CA VAL A 80 5.37 4.64 -4.24
C VAL A 80 5.80 5.27 -2.91
N ALA A 81 7.05 5.13 -2.54
CA ALA A 81 7.58 5.75 -1.32
C ALA A 81 7.45 7.28 -1.38
N ILE A 82 7.74 7.89 -2.52
CA ILE A 82 7.57 9.33 -2.72
C ILE A 82 6.09 9.71 -2.58
N LEU A 83 5.20 8.94 -3.19
CA LEU A 83 3.76 9.18 -3.14
C LEU A 83 3.25 9.15 -1.69
N ILE A 84 3.67 8.17 -0.91
CA ILE A 84 3.32 8.07 0.51
C ILE A 84 3.80 9.30 1.26
N CYS A 85 5.05 9.71 1.05
CA CYS A 85 5.63 10.88 1.71
C CYS A 85 4.86 12.16 1.35
N GLN A 86 4.44 12.29 0.10
CA GLN A 86 3.63 13.43 -0.35
C GLN A 86 2.26 13.44 0.32
N HIS A 87 1.61 12.29 0.42
CA HIS A 87 0.33 12.15 1.11
C HIS A 87 0.44 12.53 2.59
N LEU A 88 1.59 12.31 3.19
CA LEU A 88 1.85 12.64 4.59
C LEU A 88 2.36 14.07 4.79
N GLY A 89 2.39 14.87 3.72
CA GLY A 89 2.82 16.27 3.80
C GLY A 89 4.33 16.47 3.87
N ARG A 90 5.11 15.45 3.58
CA ARG A 90 6.58 15.50 3.58
C ARG A 90 7.08 15.96 2.21
N THR A 91 6.95 17.28 1.95
CA THR A 91 7.27 17.86 0.64
C THR A 91 8.64 18.56 0.58
N ARG A 92 9.30 18.78 1.71
CA ARG A 92 10.66 19.34 1.72
C ARG A 92 11.58 18.37 0.99
N GLN A 93 12.32 18.89 0.02
CA GLN A 93 13.11 18.08 -0.90
C GLN A 93 14.13 17.18 -0.21
N GLU A 94 14.81 17.69 0.81
CA GLU A 94 15.79 16.93 1.57
C GLU A 94 15.15 15.79 2.35
N ASP A 95 14.05 16.08 3.06
CA ASP A 95 13.30 15.09 3.82
C ASP A 95 12.66 14.06 2.89
N LEU A 96 12.10 14.52 1.78
CA LEU A 96 11.46 13.66 0.79
C LEU A 96 12.45 12.63 0.25
N ARG A 97 13.65 13.08 -0.12
CA ARG A 97 14.68 12.20 -0.67
C ARG A 97 15.12 11.14 0.33
N ARG A 98 15.46 11.58 1.54
CA ARG A 98 15.96 10.69 2.59
C ARG A 98 14.92 9.68 3.05
N ILE A 99 13.72 10.17 3.37
CA ILE A 99 12.64 9.32 3.89
C ILE A 99 12.15 8.37 2.82
N SER A 100 12.03 8.84 1.57
CA SER A 100 11.59 8.00 0.46
C SER A 100 12.56 6.85 0.18
N LEU A 101 13.86 7.11 0.22
CA LEU A 101 14.86 6.07 0.02
C LEU A 101 14.80 5.02 1.13
N GLN A 102 14.70 5.46 2.38
CA GLN A 102 14.58 4.55 3.52
C GLN A 102 13.29 3.72 3.43
N LEU A 103 12.18 4.37 3.12
CA LEU A 103 10.90 3.69 2.97
C LEU A 103 10.93 2.68 1.82
N ALA A 104 11.55 3.04 0.69
CA ALA A 104 11.69 2.14 -0.45
C ALA A 104 12.48 0.88 -0.08
N LEU A 105 13.54 1.03 0.70
CA LEU A 105 14.32 -0.11 1.20
C LEU A 105 13.49 -0.98 2.14
N ASP A 106 12.72 -0.35 3.03
CA ASP A 106 11.83 -1.08 3.94
C ASP A 106 10.75 -1.83 3.17
N MET A 107 10.19 -1.22 2.13
CA MET A 107 9.19 -1.86 1.26
C MET A 107 9.76 -3.09 0.56
N ARG A 108 10.99 -3.00 0.09
CA ARG A 108 11.68 -4.11 -0.54
C ARG A 108 11.81 -5.29 0.43
N SER A 109 12.21 -5.01 1.65
CA SER A 109 12.31 -6.01 2.71
C SER A 109 10.95 -6.62 3.03
N MET A 110 9.92 -5.79 3.17
CA MET A 110 8.54 -6.25 3.41
C MET A 110 8.03 -7.14 2.28
N TYR A 111 8.29 -6.74 1.04
CA TYR A 111 7.86 -7.51 -0.14
C TYR A 111 8.48 -8.90 -0.14
N HIS A 112 9.78 -9.01 0.11
CA HIS A 112 10.45 -10.30 0.19
C HIS A 112 9.85 -11.19 1.29
N HIS A 113 9.54 -10.60 2.42
CA HIS A 113 8.93 -11.31 3.56
C HIS A 113 7.54 -11.86 3.20
N ILE A 114 6.73 -11.04 2.55
CA ILE A 114 5.39 -11.43 2.10
C ILE A 114 5.50 -12.56 1.07
N PHE A 115 6.38 -12.39 0.10
CA PHE A 115 6.55 -13.35 -1.00
C PHE A 115 6.99 -14.72 -0.46
N GLU A 116 7.94 -14.75 0.46
CA GLU A 116 8.41 -15.99 1.06
C GLU A 116 7.31 -16.75 1.78
N ARG A 117 6.36 -16.06 2.38
CA ARG A 117 5.24 -16.69 3.08
C ARG A 117 4.17 -17.24 2.14
N LEU A 118 4.10 -16.76 0.92
CA LEU A 118 3.12 -17.21 -0.07
C LEU A 118 3.57 -18.50 -0.78
N ILE A 119 4.85 -18.78 -0.78
CA ILE A 119 5.38 -19.99 -1.36
C ILE A 119 5.67 -21.01 -0.28
#